data_681cc9d894183a147095a6d323b5dd29
#
_entry.id   681cc9d894183a147095a6d323b5dd29
#
_cell.length_a   1.000
_cell.length_b   1.000
_cell.length_c   1.000
_cell.angle_alpha   90.00
_cell.angle_beta   90.00
_cell.angle_gamma   90.00
#
_symmetry.space_group_name_H-M   'P 1'
#
loop_
_entity.id
_entity.type
_entity.pdbx_description
1 polymer ?
#
loop_
_entity_poly.entity_id
_entity_poly.type
_entity_poly.pdbx_seq_one_letter_code
_entity_poly.pdbx_strand_id
1 'polypeptide(L)'
;MDSIIHSQAADIPYNMTTTTFELPGYRIVACLGVVRGVVVRSRSVFGTIGATFQTLLGGNISLFTELAERTRQQAFDTMLVQADMAGGDAVIGVRYDANELMQGVTEVLCYGTAVRVQPLEE
;
A
#
# COMPACT_ATOMS: atom_id res chain seq x y z
N MET A 1 -3.37 18.17 -5.76
CA MET A 1 -4.14 17.22 -4.97
C MET A 1 -3.29 16.05 -4.47
N ASP A 2 -2.49 15.46 -5.35
CA ASP A 2 -1.64 14.35 -4.94
C ASP A 2 -0.65 14.75 -3.84
N SER A 3 -0.10 15.96 -3.92
CA SER A 3 0.84 16.43 -2.92
C SER A 3 0.19 16.58 -1.54
N ILE A 4 -1.09 16.90 -1.49
CA ILE A 4 -1.82 17.00 -0.23
C ILE A 4 -2.00 15.61 0.39
N ILE A 5 -2.37 14.64 -0.43
CA ILE A 5 -2.56 13.27 0.02
C ILE A 5 -1.22 12.70 0.50
N HIS A 6 -0.15 12.93 -0.26
CA HIS A 6 1.17 12.42 0.08
C HIS A 6 1.75 13.04 1.35
N SER A 7 1.36 14.27 1.67
CA SER A 7 1.85 14.95 2.86
C SER A 7 1.06 14.61 4.13
N GLN A 8 -0.11 14.00 3.98
CA GLN A 8 -0.93 13.60 5.11
C GLN A 8 -0.57 12.21 5.57
N ALA A 9 -0.24 12.07 6.85
CA ALA A 9 -0.13 10.76 7.46
C ALA A 9 -1.53 10.28 7.80
N ALA A 10 -1.79 9.00 7.56
CA ALA A 10 -3.04 8.39 8.00
C ALA A 10 -3.04 8.21 9.51
N ASP A 11 -4.19 8.35 10.13
CA ASP A 11 -4.33 8.14 11.57
C ASP A 11 -4.44 6.66 11.92
N ILE A 12 -4.70 5.79 10.94
CA ILE A 12 -4.81 4.36 11.17
C ILE A 12 -3.40 3.78 11.34
N PRO A 13 -3.08 3.22 12.50
CA PRO A 13 -1.77 2.62 12.69
C PRO A 13 -1.65 1.29 11.96
N TYR A 14 -0.44 0.90 11.63
CA TYR A 14 -0.19 -0.34 10.87
C TYR A 14 -0.72 -1.58 11.60
N ASN A 15 -0.73 -1.59 12.93
CA ASN A 15 -1.23 -2.74 13.68
C ASN A 15 -2.76 -2.85 13.66
N MET A 16 -3.44 -1.90 13.03
CA MET A 16 -4.88 -1.96 12.78
C MET A 16 -5.17 -2.36 11.35
N THR A 17 -4.22 -3.05 10.71
CA THR A 17 -4.39 -3.60 9.36
C THR A 17 -4.08 -5.08 9.40
N THR A 18 -4.75 -5.85 8.55
CA THR A 18 -4.56 -7.29 8.51
C THR A 18 -4.95 -7.84 7.14
N THR A 19 -4.33 -8.96 6.77
CA THR A 19 -4.72 -9.69 5.57
C THR A 19 -5.90 -10.62 5.83
N THR A 20 -6.25 -10.85 7.09
CA THR A 20 -7.41 -11.67 7.46
C THR A 20 -8.68 -10.82 7.44
N PHE A 21 -9.82 -11.48 7.58
CA PHE A 21 -11.11 -10.79 7.56
C PHE A 21 -11.63 -10.46 8.96
N GLU A 22 -10.83 -10.74 9.98
CA GLU A 22 -11.13 -10.40 11.34
C GLU A 22 -9.92 -9.73 11.95
N LEU A 23 -10.15 -8.85 12.91
CA LEU A 23 -9.08 -8.19 13.64
C LEU A 23 -9.15 -8.67 15.08
N PRO A 24 -8.20 -9.51 15.52
CA PRO A 24 -8.23 -10.05 16.88
C PRO A 24 -8.28 -8.94 17.93
N GLY A 25 -9.14 -9.13 18.92
CA GLY A 25 -9.33 -8.15 19.98
C GLY A 25 -10.39 -7.11 19.68
N TYR A 26 -10.97 -7.14 18.48
CA TYR A 26 -11.93 -6.14 18.05
C TYR A 26 -13.15 -6.78 17.41
N ARG A 27 -14.26 -6.08 17.49
CA ARG A 27 -15.50 -6.44 16.80
C ARG A 27 -15.72 -5.43 15.69
N ILE A 28 -15.98 -5.91 14.50
CA ILE A 28 -16.31 -5.06 13.36
C ILE A 28 -17.76 -4.59 13.51
N VAL A 29 -17.96 -3.29 13.57
CA VAL A 29 -19.31 -2.72 13.75
C VAL A 29 -19.85 -2.06 12.49
N ALA A 30 -18.98 -1.76 11.51
CA ALA A 30 -19.43 -1.20 10.25
C ALA A 30 -18.39 -1.49 9.17
N CYS A 31 -18.88 -1.81 7.99
CA CYS A 31 -18.08 -1.97 6.78
C CYS A 31 -18.22 -0.70 5.95
N LEU A 32 -17.12 -0.03 5.67
CA LEU A 32 -17.14 1.26 4.98
C LEU A 32 -16.82 1.15 3.49
N GLY A 33 -16.49 -0.05 3.04
CA GLY A 33 -16.26 -0.31 1.64
C GLY A 33 -14.80 -0.56 1.30
N VAL A 34 -14.56 -0.81 0.04
CA VAL A 34 -13.23 -1.11 -0.47
C VAL A 34 -12.44 0.18 -0.59
N VAL A 35 -11.21 0.14 -0.08
CA VAL A 35 -10.26 1.24 -0.21
C VAL A 35 -9.01 0.71 -0.93
N ARG A 36 -8.29 1.61 -1.57
CA ARG A 36 -7.11 1.20 -2.34
C ARG A 36 -6.09 2.32 -2.44
N GLY A 37 -4.86 1.92 -2.72
CA GLY A 37 -3.80 2.80 -3.09
C GLY A 37 -3.13 2.26 -4.35
N VAL A 38 -2.85 3.13 -5.30
CA VAL A 38 -2.27 2.76 -6.58
C VAL A 38 -1.00 3.56 -6.81
N VAL A 39 0.06 2.88 -7.20
CA VAL A 39 1.31 3.52 -7.59
C VAL A 39 1.68 2.99 -8.97
N VAL A 40 2.00 3.90 -9.87
CA VAL A 40 2.42 3.55 -11.22
C VAL A 40 3.89 3.91 -11.36
N ARG A 41 4.67 2.97 -11.86
CA ARG A 41 6.10 3.15 -12.14
C ARG A 41 6.36 2.97 -13.61
N SER A 42 7.06 3.93 -14.20
CA SER A 42 7.40 3.88 -15.60
C SER A 42 8.71 3.13 -15.79
N ARG A 43 8.93 2.67 -17.01
CA ARG A 43 10.17 2.02 -17.40
C ARG A 43 11.40 2.89 -17.12
N SER A 44 11.26 4.21 -17.25
CA SER A 44 12.41 5.12 -17.06
C SER A 44 12.93 5.06 -15.62
N VAL A 45 12.07 4.85 -14.63
CA VAL A 45 12.50 4.69 -13.23
C VAL A 45 13.31 3.42 -13.08
N PHE A 46 12.79 2.31 -13.60
CA PHE A 46 13.49 1.03 -13.54
C PHE A 46 14.74 1.05 -14.41
N GLY A 47 14.68 1.74 -15.55
CA GLY A 47 15.83 1.86 -16.42
C GLY A 47 17.00 2.59 -15.76
N THR A 48 16.73 3.65 -15.03
CA THR A 48 17.75 4.38 -14.29
C THR A 48 18.39 3.49 -13.22
N ILE A 49 17.57 2.77 -12.48
CA ILE A 49 18.03 1.80 -11.48
C ILE A 49 18.87 0.72 -12.17
N GLY A 50 18.39 0.21 -13.31
CA GLY A 50 19.08 -0.83 -14.06
C GLY A 50 20.44 -0.38 -14.58
N ALA A 51 20.52 0.85 -15.08
CA ALA A 51 21.79 1.40 -15.55
C ALA A 51 22.79 1.53 -14.40
N THR A 52 22.34 2.05 -13.26
CA THR A 52 23.19 2.12 -12.07
C THR A 52 23.64 0.74 -11.64
N PHE A 53 22.74 -0.21 -11.70
CA PHE A 53 22.98 -1.59 -11.34
C PHE A 53 24.07 -2.23 -12.20
N GLN A 54 24.04 -1.98 -13.51
CA GLN A 54 25.03 -2.50 -14.41
C GLN A 54 26.43 -1.96 -14.13
N THR A 55 26.52 -0.70 -13.70
CA THR A 55 27.81 -0.10 -13.38
C THR A 55 28.35 -0.56 -12.03
N LEU A 56 27.50 -1.10 -11.18
CA LEU A 56 27.88 -1.61 -9.86
C LEU A 56 28.21 -3.08 -9.87
N LEU A 57 28.80 -3.56 -10.91
CA LEU A 57 29.37 -4.91 -11.00
C LEU A 57 28.60 -6.02 -10.28
N GLY A 58 28.05 -6.90 -11.05
CA GLY A 58 27.55 -8.14 -10.53
C GLY A 58 26.21 -8.06 -9.84
N GLY A 59 25.56 -6.95 -10.01
CA GLY A 59 24.18 -6.96 -9.74
C GLY A 59 23.82 -6.93 -8.27
N ASN A 60 23.76 -5.74 -7.73
CA ASN A 60 23.21 -5.58 -6.41
C ASN A 60 21.68 -5.64 -6.51
N ILE A 61 21.15 -6.85 -6.42
CA ILE A 61 19.70 -7.10 -6.54
C ILE A 61 18.91 -6.39 -5.44
N SER A 62 19.59 -5.98 -4.37
CA SER A 62 18.93 -5.27 -3.27
C SER A 62 18.38 -3.90 -3.70
N LEU A 63 18.96 -3.28 -4.75
CA LEU A 63 18.41 -2.04 -5.29
C LEU A 63 16.99 -2.23 -5.82
N PHE A 64 16.75 -3.35 -6.51
CA PHE A 64 15.42 -3.66 -7.01
C PHE A 64 14.47 -4.02 -5.88
N THR A 65 14.97 -4.71 -4.87
CA THR A 65 14.18 -5.04 -3.69
C THR A 65 13.76 -3.78 -2.96
N GLU A 66 14.69 -2.84 -2.79
CA GLU A 66 14.37 -1.57 -2.14
C GLU A 66 13.32 -0.79 -2.92
N LEU A 67 13.44 -0.75 -4.25
CA LEU A 67 12.47 -0.06 -5.08
C LEU A 67 11.09 -0.72 -4.97
N ALA A 68 11.05 -2.05 -5.00
CA ALA A 68 9.80 -2.80 -4.88
C ALA A 68 9.15 -2.54 -3.52
N GLU A 69 9.94 -2.59 -2.45
CA GLU A 69 9.44 -2.35 -1.10
C GLU A 69 8.91 -0.93 -0.94
N ARG A 70 9.63 0.05 -1.47
CA ARG A 70 9.21 1.45 -1.42
C ARG A 70 7.91 1.67 -2.18
N THR A 71 7.79 1.02 -3.35
CA THR A 71 6.58 1.14 -4.17
C THR A 71 5.38 0.52 -3.45
N ARG A 72 5.57 -0.64 -2.85
CA ARG A 72 4.51 -1.30 -2.07
C ARG A 72 4.12 -0.48 -0.85
N GLN A 73 5.11 0.08 -0.15
CA GLN A 73 4.83 0.92 1.00
C GLN A 73 4.02 2.15 0.61
N GLN A 74 4.35 2.76 -0.52
CA GLN A 74 3.59 3.90 -1.04
C GLN A 74 2.15 3.54 -1.34
N ALA A 75 1.93 2.39 -1.98
CA ALA A 75 0.58 1.93 -2.29
C ALA A 75 -0.21 1.66 -1.00
N PHE A 76 0.44 1.05 -0.02
CA PHE A 76 -0.16 0.77 1.28
C PHE A 76 -0.53 2.07 2.00
N ASP A 77 0.39 3.02 2.07
CA ASP A 77 0.14 4.29 2.77
C ASP A 77 -0.99 5.06 2.10
N THR A 78 -1.07 5.05 0.79
CA THR A 78 -2.15 5.69 0.06
C THR A 78 -3.50 5.03 0.37
N MET A 79 -3.51 3.70 0.46
CA MET A 79 -4.71 2.97 0.88
C MET A 79 -5.16 3.39 2.29
N LEU A 80 -4.21 3.52 3.22
CA LEU A 80 -4.52 3.92 4.58
C LEU A 80 -5.10 5.33 4.65
N VAL A 81 -4.56 6.25 3.86
CA VAL A 81 -5.11 7.60 3.79
C VAL A 81 -6.55 7.56 3.30
N GLN A 82 -6.83 6.75 2.29
CA GLN A 82 -8.19 6.62 1.78
C GLN A 82 -9.12 6.02 2.82
N ALA A 83 -8.67 5.01 3.57
CA ALA A 83 -9.45 4.41 4.64
C ALA A 83 -9.75 5.41 5.76
N ASP A 84 -8.75 6.22 6.10
CA ASP A 84 -8.89 7.25 7.11
C ASP A 84 -9.91 8.30 6.67
N MET A 85 -9.84 8.73 5.42
CA MET A 85 -10.79 9.68 4.85
C MET A 85 -12.22 9.12 4.83
N ALA A 86 -12.37 7.81 4.74
CA ALA A 86 -13.67 7.15 4.77
C ALA A 86 -14.21 6.99 6.20
N GLY A 87 -13.43 7.37 7.20
CA GLY A 87 -13.82 7.26 8.61
C GLY A 87 -13.50 5.91 9.22
N GLY A 88 -12.59 5.14 8.63
CA GLY A 88 -12.23 3.82 9.12
C GLY A 88 -11.31 3.86 10.32
N ASP A 89 -11.42 2.83 11.14
CA ASP A 89 -10.53 2.59 12.27
C ASP A 89 -9.47 1.55 11.93
N ALA A 90 -9.73 0.74 10.90
CA ALA A 90 -8.89 -0.39 10.54
C ALA A 90 -9.14 -0.78 9.09
N VAL A 91 -8.24 -1.59 8.53
CA VAL A 91 -8.40 -2.16 7.19
C VAL A 91 -8.16 -3.66 7.28
N ILE A 92 -9.13 -4.43 6.84
CA ILE A 92 -9.07 -5.89 6.83
C ILE A 92 -8.97 -6.40 5.39
N GLY A 93 -8.53 -7.65 5.25
CA GLY A 93 -8.47 -8.30 3.95
C GLY A 93 -7.49 -7.63 2.99
N VAL A 94 -6.39 -7.09 3.52
CA VAL A 94 -5.41 -6.36 2.70
C VAL A 94 -4.77 -7.29 1.69
N ARG A 95 -4.69 -6.84 0.43
CA ARG A 95 -4.08 -7.57 -0.67
C ARG A 95 -3.28 -6.61 -1.53
N TYR A 96 -2.32 -7.17 -2.24
CA TYR A 96 -1.55 -6.45 -3.25
C TYR A 96 -1.71 -7.15 -4.60
N ASP A 97 -1.74 -6.35 -5.64
CA ASP A 97 -1.63 -6.82 -7.02
C ASP A 97 -0.60 -5.96 -7.74
N ALA A 98 0.10 -6.56 -8.68
CA ALA A 98 1.01 -5.85 -9.54
C ALA A 98 0.70 -6.24 -10.98
N ASN A 99 0.47 -5.24 -11.83
CA ASN A 99 0.08 -5.48 -13.21
C ASN A 99 0.88 -4.60 -14.15
N GLU A 100 1.22 -5.15 -15.30
CA GLU A 100 1.80 -4.36 -16.37
C GLU A 100 0.65 -3.76 -17.18
N LEU A 101 0.55 -2.42 -17.16
CA LEU A 101 -0.51 -1.71 -17.87
C LEU A 101 -0.23 -1.61 -19.36
N MET A 102 1.04 -1.44 -19.69
CA MET A 102 1.57 -1.45 -21.01
C MET A 102 3.06 -1.74 -20.91
N GLN A 103 3.73 -1.98 -22.03
CA GLN A 103 5.15 -2.28 -22.00
C GLN A 103 5.92 -1.20 -21.25
N GLY A 104 6.59 -1.59 -20.17
CA GLY A 104 7.42 -0.71 -19.39
C GLY A 104 6.69 0.16 -18.37
N VAL A 105 5.39 -0.09 -18.16
CA VAL A 105 4.61 0.65 -17.16
C VAL A 105 3.91 -0.35 -16.25
N THR A 106 4.27 -0.33 -14.99
CA THR A 106 3.75 -1.27 -13.99
C THR A 106 2.94 -0.53 -12.95
N GLU A 107 1.83 -1.12 -12.57
CA GLU A 107 0.97 -0.64 -11.50
C GLU A 107 1.13 -1.56 -10.30
N VAL A 108 1.23 -0.95 -9.11
CA VAL A 108 1.11 -1.70 -7.85
C VAL A 108 -0.14 -1.20 -7.16
N LEU A 109 -1.03 -2.13 -6.85
CA LEU A 109 -2.30 -1.87 -6.20
C LEU A 109 -2.28 -2.51 -4.82
N CYS A 110 -2.62 -1.74 -3.80
CA CYS A 110 -2.88 -2.25 -2.46
C CYS A 110 -4.34 -1.95 -2.14
N TYR A 111 -5.09 -2.94 -1.69
CA TYR A 111 -6.52 -2.74 -1.42
C TYR A 111 -6.97 -3.57 -0.22
N GLY A 112 -8.10 -3.20 0.32
CA GLY A 112 -8.72 -3.89 1.43
C GLY A 112 -10.07 -3.28 1.75
N THR A 113 -10.65 -3.67 2.86
CA THR A 113 -11.94 -3.16 3.31
C THR A 113 -11.73 -2.30 4.54
N ALA A 114 -12.13 -1.04 4.44
CA ALA A 114 -12.11 -0.14 5.60
C ALA A 114 -13.29 -0.48 6.50
N VAL A 115 -13.03 -0.56 7.79
CA VAL A 115 -14.05 -0.94 8.78
C VAL A 115 -13.95 -0.04 10.00
N ARG A 116 -15.07 0.05 10.72
CA ARG A 116 -15.08 0.60 12.07
C ARG A 116 -15.15 -0.56 13.04
N VAL A 117 -14.42 -0.43 14.11
CA VAL A 117 -14.30 -1.51 15.09
C VAL A 117 -14.47 -0.98 16.50
N GLN A 118 -14.78 -1.89 17.40
CA GLN A 118 -14.81 -1.63 18.83
C GLN A 118 -14.00 -2.70 19.54
N PRO A 119 -13.25 -2.35 20.58
CA PRO A 119 -12.57 -3.37 21.37
C PRO A 119 -13.56 -4.37 21.93
N LEU A 120 -13.16 -5.62 21.98
CA LEU A 120 -13.96 -6.63 22.64
C LEU A 120 -13.99 -6.35 24.13
N GLU A 121 -15.18 -6.45 24.72
CA GLU A 121 -15.30 -6.32 26.16
C GLU A 121 -15.02 -7.66 26.82
N GLU A 122 -14.40 -7.60 27.97
CA GLU A 122 -14.14 -8.81 28.75
C GLU A 122 -15.30 -9.15 29.65
#